data_154a1867ab85fceb15866cf32c9e8e64
#
_entry.id   154a1867ab85fceb15866cf32c9e8e64
#
_cell.length_a   1.000
_cell.length_b   1.000
_cell.length_c   1.000
_cell.angle_alpha   90.00
_cell.angle_beta   90.00
_cell.angle_gamma   90.00
#
_symmetry.space_group_name_H-M   'P 1'
#
loop_
_entity.id
_entity.type
_entity.pdbx_description
1 polymer ?
#
loop_
_entity_poly.entity_id
_entity_poly.type
_entity_poly.pdbx_seq_one_letter_code
_entity_poly.pdbx_strand_id
1 'polypeptide(L)'
;NAINGHTTKEIFGNCLHQYLIKDAIADENVLGFLVEYYHGSEEVEKGNANRMEEIAKFILNNFNKSTFDGEFDALFAVQSVPILIRYYKIFKSLKPKIRIGAVFTYAANSSQDDEQTGMNTGQYVSESTGEADELQAIMDDYNEMFGTSFTTENFRAYYDDINLRMKKKRVDMRPLDLCLVVGMFLTGFDSKKLNTLYVDKNMEYHGLLQAFSRTNRVLNEKKRFGKIVCFRDLKSNVDTAIKLFSNSNNPEEIVRPPFEEVKQEYKELATNFLKK
;
A
#
# COMPACT_ATOMS: atom_id res chain seq x y z
N ASN A 1 -1.87 -18.15 -16.32
CA ASN A 1 -1.14 -17.07 -16.98
C ASN A 1 -0.67 -17.56 -18.33
N ALA A 2 -1.00 -16.83 -19.41
CA ALA A 2 -0.56 -17.16 -20.76
C ALA A 2 0.69 -16.33 -21.08
N ILE A 3 1.76 -17.00 -21.49
CA ILE A 3 2.95 -16.37 -22.07
C ILE A 3 2.91 -16.70 -23.56
N ASN A 4 2.85 -15.69 -24.41
CA ASN A 4 2.75 -15.87 -25.87
C ASN A 4 1.59 -16.80 -26.32
N GLY A 5 0.44 -16.73 -25.63
CA GLY A 5 -0.72 -17.57 -25.92
C GLY A 5 -0.69 -18.96 -25.31
N HIS A 6 0.39 -19.33 -24.61
CA HIS A 6 0.51 -20.64 -23.96
C HIS A 6 0.33 -20.54 -22.44
N THR A 7 -0.34 -21.52 -21.87
CA THR A 7 -0.48 -21.62 -20.40
C THR A 7 0.79 -22.16 -19.76
N THR A 8 0.98 -21.89 -18.47
CA THR A 8 2.09 -22.45 -17.68
C THR A 8 2.16 -23.98 -17.77
N LYS A 9 0.99 -24.64 -17.83
CA LYS A 9 0.88 -26.09 -17.97
C LYS A 9 1.39 -26.59 -19.34
N GLU A 10 1.11 -25.83 -20.39
CA GLU A 10 1.59 -26.18 -21.74
C GLU A 10 3.11 -26.02 -21.90
N ILE A 11 3.68 -25.04 -21.19
CA ILE A 11 5.12 -24.77 -21.25
C ILE A 11 5.92 -25.67 -20.32
N PHE A 12 5.45 -25.89 -19.08
CA PHE A 12 6.20 -26.58 -18.03
C PHE A 12 5.63 -27.93 -17.60
N GLY A 13 4.50 -28.37 -18.19
CA GLY A 13 3.81 -29.61 -17.82
C GLY A 13 2.93 -29.49 -16.58
N ASN A 14 2.65 -30.60 -15.91
CA ASN A 14 1.79 -30.64 -14.74
C ASN A 14 2.46 -29.97 -13.53
N CYS A 15 1.69 -29.21 -12.76
CA CYS A 15 2.13 -28.67 -11.48
C CYS A 15 2.41 -29.82 -10.51
N LEU A 16 3.63 -29.90 -9.99
CA LEU A 16 4.05 -30.94 -9.04
C LEU A 16 3.68 -30.57 -7.60
N HIS A 17 3.74 -29.29 -7.24
CA HIS A 17 3.42 -28.76 -5.92
C HIS A 17 2.99 -27.32 -6.02
N GLN A 18 2.06 -26.90 -5.18
CA GLN A 18 1.65 -25.51 -5.00
C GLN A 18 1.77 -25.13 -3.51
N TYR A 19 2.41 -24.00 -3.25
CA TYR A 19 2.41 -23.37 -1.95
C TYR A 19 1.78 -21.99 -2.10
N LEU A 20 0.57 -21.84 -1.61
CA LEU A 20 -0.27 -20.67 -1.82
C LEU A 20 -0.23 -19.76 -0.59
N ILE A 21 -0.80 -18.55 -0.73
CA ILE A 21 -0.82 -17.58 0.37
C ILE A 21 -1.56 -18.12 1.62
N LYS A 22 -2.60 -18.93 1.43
CA LYS A 22 -3.33 -19.59 2.52
C LYS A 22 -2.43 -20.55 3.31
N ASP A 23 -1.57 -21.31 2.59
CA ASP A 23 -0.65 -22.27 3.20
C ASP A 23 0.42 -21.51 4.02
N ALA A 24 0.92 -20.40 3.44
CA ALA A 24 1.88 -19.55 4.14
C ALA A 24 1.31 -18.85 5.39
N ILE A 25 0.01 -18.56 5.40
CA ILE A 25 -0.70 -18.02 6.58
C ILE A 25 -0.90 -19.13 7.62
N ALA A 26 -1.32 -20.32 7.19
CA ALA A 26 -1.50 -21.48 8.07
C ALA A 26 -0.19 -21.91 8.75
N ASP A 27 0.92 -21.82 8.02
CA ASP A 27 2.28 -22.10 8.54
C ASP A 27 2.88 -20.92 9.33
N GLU A 28 2.13 -19.83 9.55
CA GLU A 28 2.56 -18.61 10.25
C GLU A 28 3.78 -17.90 9.61
N ASN A 29 4.08 -18.19 8.35
CA ASN A 29 5.18 -17.56 7.61
C ASN A 29 4.85 -16.12 7.20
N VAL A 30 3.56 -15.83 7.01
CA VAL A 30 3.01 -14.50 6.73
C VAL A 30 1.70 -14.30 7.47
N LEU A 31 1.29 -13.04 7.61
CA LEU A 31 0.00 -12.68 8.22
C LEU A 31 -1.12 -12.63 7.18
N GLY A 32 -2.35 -12.80 7.62
CA GLY A 32 -3.54 -12.46 6.82
C GLY A 32 -3.70 -10.94 6.69
N PHE A 33 -4.76 -10.52 5.99
CA PHE A 33 -5.07 -9.10 5.78
C PHE A 33 -6.34 -8.70 6.50
N LEU A 34 -6.38 -7.44 6.94
CA LEU A 34 -7.59 -6.72 7.30
C LEU A 34 -7.83 -5.66 6.22
N VAL A 35 -8.89 -5.80 5.44
CA VAL A 35 -9.21 -4.87 4.36
C VAL A 35 -10.42 -4.03 4.75
N GLU A 36 -10.22 -2.72 4.80
CA GLU A 36 -11.26 -1.73 5.08
C GLU A 36 -11.54 -0.93 3.80
N TYR A 37 -12.81 -0.70 3.50
CA TYR A 37 -13.25 0.11 2.37
C TYR A 37 -13.83 1.43 2.90
N TYR A 38 -13.27 2.53 2.43
CA TYR A 38 -13.71 3.87 2.80
C TYR A 38 -14.37 4.55 1.59
N HIS A 39 -15.66 4.76 1.69
CA HIS A 39 -16.45 5.34 0.60
C HIS A 39 -16.55 6.88 0.64
N GLY A 40 -15.94 7.53 1.65
CA GLY A 40 -16.05 8.97 1.85
C GLY A 40 -17.28 9.38 2.65
N SER A 41 -17.44 10.69 2.85
CA SER A 41 -18.67 11.24 3.39
C SER A 41 -19.73 11.40 2.29
N GLU A 42 -21.00 11.54 2.65
CA GLU A 42 -22.09 11.83 1.70
C GLU A 42 -21.83 13.10 0.86
N GLU A 43 -21.08 14.06 1.41
CA GLU A 43 -20.72 15.30 0.71
C GLU A 43 -19.72 15.04 -0.43
N VAL A 44 -18.77 14.12 -0.21
CA VAL A 44 -17.80 13.68 -1.23
C VAL A 44 -18.49 12.89 -2.34
N GLU A 45 -19.42 12.00 -1.98
CA GLU A 45 -20.20 11.24 -2.96
C GLU A 45 -21.05 12.17 -3.87
N LYS A 46 -21.53 13.27 -3.31
CA LYS A 46 -22.25 14.31 -4.06
C LYS A 46 -21.33 15.25 -4.87
N GLY A 47 -20.00 15.05 -4.80
CA GLY A 47 -19.01 15.88 -5.51
C GLY A 47 -18.83 17.29 -4.94
N ASN A 48 -19.35 17.58 -3.74
CA ASN A 48 -19.33 18.90 -3.11
C ASN A 48 -18.11 19.15 -2.24
N ALA A 49 -17.37 18.10 -1.86
CA ALA A 49 -16.18 18.21 -1.03
C ALA A 49 -14.92 17.79 -1.80
N ASN A 50 -13.77 18.29 -1.36
CA ASN A 50 -12.49 17.87 -1.93
C ASN A 50 -12.14 16.47 -1.43
N ARG A 51 -12.46 15.44 -2.20
CA ARG A 51 -12.22 14.04 -1.89
C ARG A 51 -10.77 13.77 -1.43
N MET A 52 -9.80 14.39 -2.09
CA MET A 52 -8.39 14.19 -1.73
C MET A 52 -8.06 14.73 -0.34
N GLU A 53 -8.64 15.87 0.03
CA GLU A 53 -8.44 16.46 1.35
C GLU A 53 -9.10 15.62 2.44
N GLU A 54 -10.28 15.08 2.20
CA GLU A 54 -10.96 14.16 3.13
C GLU A 54 -10.15 12.88 3.35
N ILE A 55 -9.62 12.29 2.27
CA ILE A 55 -8.75 11.12 2.36
C ILE A 55 -7.49 11.45 3.17
N ALA A 56 -6.86 12.59 2.92
CA ALA A 56 -5.68 13.00 3.69
C ALA A 56 -6.00 13.18 5.17
N LYS A 57 -7.12 13.84 5.50
CA LYS A 57 -7.61 13.98 6.88
C LYS A 57 -7.94 12.64 7.52
N PHE A 58 -8.60 11.74 6.79
CA PHE A 58 -8.88 10.39 7.26
C PHE A 58 -7.58 9.64 7.62
N ILE A 59 -6.59 9.67 6.73
CA ILE A 59 -5.28 9.04 6.97
C ILE A 59 -4.65 9.60 8.25
N LEU A 60 -4.56 10.93 8.38
CA LEU A 60 -3.95 11.57 9.54
C LEU A 60 -4.68 11.26 10.86
N ASN A 61 -6.00 11.30 10.86
CA ASN A 61 -6.82 11.04 12.03
C ASN A 61 -6.75 9.58 12.51
N ASN A 62 -6.54 8.64 11.57
CA ASN A 62 -6.47 7.22 11.87
C ASN A 62 -5.04 6.67 11.89
N PHE A 63 -4.03 7.50 11.65
CA PHE A 63 -2.65 7.05 11.51
C PHE A 63 -2.14 6.31 12.75
N ASN A 64 -2.27 6.91 13.93
CA ASN A 64 -1.82 6.31 15.18
C ASN A 64 -2.50 4.96 15.45
N LYS A 65 -3.82 4.88 15.24
CA LYS A 65 -4.57 3.62 15.39
C LYS A 65 -4.09 2.56 14.39
N SER A 66 -3.81 2.95 13.17
CA SER A 66 -3.39 2.03 12.10
C SER A 66 -1.94 1.57 12.23
N THR A 67 -1.07 2.36 12.86
CA THR A 67 0.36 2.11 12.99
C THR A 67 0.81 1.81 14.41
N PHE A 68 -0.12 1.62 15.36
CA PHE A 68 0.17 1.40 16.78
C PHE A 68 1.09 2.51 17.34
N ASP A 69 0.57 3.75 17.27
CA ASP A 69 1.26 4.97 17.73
C ASP A 69 2.65 5.16 17.08
N GLY A 70 2.76 4.83 15.78
CA GLY A 70 4.00 4.99 15.01
C GLY A 70 5.05 3.89 15.26
N GLU A 71 4.68 2.78 15.92
CA GLU A 71 5.55 1.61 16.00
C GLU A 71 5.80 1.01 14.61
N PHE A 72 4.80 1.07 13.74
CA PHE A 72 4.84 0.63 12.36
C PHE A 72 4.77 1.80 11.37
N ASP A 73 5.02 1.49 10.12
CA ASP A 73 4.99 2.45 9.01
C ASP A 73 3.80 2.20 8.12
N ALA A 74 3.50 3.20 7.27
CA ALA A 74 2.48 3.11 6.25
C ALA A 74 3.00 3.51 4.87
N LEU A 75 2.42 2.90 3.82
CA LEU A 75 2.49 3.37 2.44
C LEU A 75 1.15 3.96 2.01
N PHE A 76 1.19 4.96 1.14
CA PHE A 76 0.01 5.46 0.45
C PHE A 76 0.22 5.36 -1.06
N ALA A 77 -0.43 4.36 -1.67
CA ALA A 77 -0.39 4.11 -3.10
C ALA A 77 -1.44 4.94 -3.82
N VAL A 78 -1.01 5.73 -4.80
CA VAL A 78 -1.87 6.59 -5.61
C VAL A 78 -1.72 6.30 -7.09
N GLN A 79 -2.70 6.74 -7.90
CA GLN A 79 -2.84 6.36 -9.30
C GLN A 79 -1.71 6.89 -10.20
N SER A 80 -1.25 8.13 -9.99
CA SER A 80 -0.29 8.79 -10.88
C SER A 80 0.55 9.84 -10.15
N VAL A 81 1.65 10.27 -10.77
CA VAL A 81 2.55 11.30 -10.24
C VAL A 81 1.84 12.63 -9.99
N PRO A 82 1.02 13.17 -10.91
CA PRO A 82 0.28 14.41 -10.63
C PRO A 82 -0.66 14.30 -9.43
N ILE A 83 -1.29 13.14 -9.22
CA ILE A 83 -2.14 12.89 -8.05
C ILE A 83 -1.29 12.80 -6.77
N LEU A 84 -0.12 12.16 -6.82
CA LEU A 84 0.80 12.10 -5.70
C LEU A 84 1.24 13.49 -5.25
N ILE A 85 1.66 14.34 -6.19
CA ILE A 85 2.08 15.72 -5.92
C ILE A 85 0.94 16.51 -5.26
N ARG A 86 -0.29 16.38 -5.74
CA ARG A 86 -1.45 17.03 -5.13
C ARG A 86 -1.69 16.56 -3.70
N TYR A 87 -1.64 15.25 -3.44
CA TYR A 87 -1.76 14.71 -2.08
C TYR A 87 -0.64 15.21 -1.19
N TYR A 88 0.60 15.22 -1.67
CA TYR A 88 1.72 15.72 -0.89
C TYR A 88 1.53 17.18 -0.46
N LYS A 89 1.08 18.04 -1.38
CA LYS A 89 0.76 19.45 -1.09
C LYS A 89 -0.38 19.59 -0.07
N ILE A 90 -1.41 18.74 -0.16
CA ILE A 90 -2.51 18.70 0.81
C ILE A 90 -1.97 18.29 2.18
N PHE A 91 -1.22 17.21 2.28
CA PHE A 91 -0.61 16.80 3.55
C PHE A 91 0.26 17.91 4.16
N LYS A 92 1.10 18.54 3.36
CA LYS A 92 1.95 19.65 3.79
C LYS A 92 1.11 20.83 4.36
N SER A 93 0.00 21.18 3.71
CA SER A 93 -0.90 22.24 4.15
C SER A 93 -1.58 21.93 5.49
N LEU A 94 -1.85 20.65 5.77
CA LEU A 94 -2.46 20.18 7.02
C LEU A 94 -1.47 20.15 8.19
N LYS A 95 -0.17 20.42 7.98
CA LYS A 95 0.89 20.46 8.99
C LYS A 95 0.88 19.24 9.92
N PRO A 96 1.02 18.03 9.39
CA PRO A 96 0.92 16.80 10.17
C PRO A 96 2.07 16.67 11.18
N LYS A 97 1.80 15.96 12.28
CA LYS A 97 2.85 15.62 13.26
C LYS A 97 3.73 14.45 12.84
N ILE A 98 3.29 13.68 11.83
CA ILE A 98 4.03 12.54 11.27
C ILE A 98 4.95 12.99 10.13
N ARG A 99 6.03 12.23 9.93
CA ARG A 99 7.02 12.48 8.88
C ARG A 99 6.55 11.81 7.59
N ILE A 100 6.32 12.64 6.58
CA ILE A 100 5.80 12.21 5.28
C ILE A 100 6.86 12.43 4.22
N GLY A 101 7.12 11.39 3.42
CA GLY A 101 7.94 11.47 2.22
C GLY A 101 7.18 10.95 1.01
N ALA A 102 7.76 11.13 -0.17
CA ALA A 102 7.18 10.60 -1.40
C ALA A 102 8.26 10.10 -2.35
N VAL A 103 7.95 9.03 -3.06
CA VAL A 103 8.87 8.44 -4.03
C VAL A 103 8.12 8.06 -5.31
N PHE A 104 8.61 8.50 -6.45
CA PHE A 104 8.06 8.16 -7.76
C PHE A 104 9.14 8.25 -8.85
N THR A 105 8.89 7.60 -9.98
CA THR A 105 9.72 7.70 -11.19
C THR A 105 8.94 8.40 -12.28
N TYR A 106 9.63 9.09 -13.17
CA TYR A 106 9.01 9.80 -14.30
C TYR A 106 8.41 8.86 -15.35
N ALA A 107 8.88 7.61 -15.43
CA ALA A 107 8.39 6.61 -16.38
C ALA A 107 7.03 6.00 -16.00
N ALA A 108 6.48 6.26 -14.81
CA ALA A 108 5.24 5.67 -14.33
C ALA A 108 3.97 6.11 -15.09
N ASN A 109 4.10 7.04 -16.06
CA ASN A 109 2.97 7.55 -16.85
C ASN A 109 2.85 6.93 -18.25
N SER A 110 3.78 6.07 -18.68
CA SER A 110 3.91 5.71 -20.10
C SER A 110 3.20 4.44 -20.55
N SER A 111 2.62 3.61 -19.67
CA SER A 111 1.76 2.51 -20.13
C SER A 111 0.95 1.87 -19.00
N GLN A 112 -0.26 1.45 -19.33
CA GLN A 112 -1.12 0.64 -18.46
C GLN A 112 -0.63 -0.81 -18.34
N ASP A 113 0.43 -1.21 -19.05
CA ASP A 113 0.87 -2.61 -19.19
C ASP A 113 2.22 -2.97 -18.53
N ASP A 114 2.98 -1.99 -17.98
CA ASP A 114 4.33 -2.26 -17.44
C ASP A 114 4.37 -2.52 -15.92
N GLU A 115 3.42 -3.26 -15.36
CA GLU A 115 3.52 -3.74 -13.98
C GLU A 115 4.59 -4.84 -13.76
N GLN A 116 5.31 -5.26 -14.80
CA GLN A 116 6.23 -6.41 -14.72
C GLN A 116 7.72 -6.08 -14.59
N THR A 117 8.14 -4.85 -14.76
CA THR A 117 9.57 -4.50 -14.67
C THR A 117 9.90 -3.73 -13.40
N GLY A 118 10.02 -4.47 -12.29
CA GLY A 118 10.83 -4.03 -11.17
C GLY A 118 12.28 -3.88 -11.66
N MET A 119 12.86 -2.69 -11.46
CA MET A 119 14.25 -2.35 -11.71
C MET A 119 14.67 -2.15 -13.18
N ASN A 120 14.32 -1.03 -13.76
CA ASN A 120 15.22 -0.41 -14.71
C ASN A 120 15.80 0.88 -14.08
N THR A 121 17.01 0.76 -13.52
CA THR A 121 17.80 1.88 -12.98
C THR A 121 18.51 2.67 -14.09
N GLY A 122 18.04 2.55 -15.33
CA GLY A 122 18.57 3.22 -16.49
C GLY A 122 17.91 4.57 -16.71
N GLN A 123 18.70 5.61 -16.56
CA GLN A 123 18.52 6.94 -17.13
C GLN A 123 17.09 7.50 -17.08
N TYR A 124 16.77 8.16 -15.95
CA TYR A 124 15.53 8.96 -15.80
C TYR A 124 15.62 10.18 -16.72
N VAL A 125 15.06 10.10 -17.90
CA VAL A 125 14.90 11.24 -18.80
C VAL A 125 13.55 11.88 -18.47
N SER A 126 13.57 13.04 -17.84
CA SER A 126 12.40 13.88 -17.61
C SER A 126 11.94 14.47 -18.93
N GLU A 127 10.76 14.08 -19.41
CA GLU A 127 10.11 14.78 -20.53
C GLU A 127 9.21 15.94 -20.08
N SER A 128 9.00 16.14 -18.76
CA SER A 128 8.33 17.31 -18.24
C SER A 128 9.16 18.00 -17.16
N THR A 129 9.66 19.18 -17.44
CA THR A 129 10.41 20.03 -16.50
C THR A 129 9.65 20.26 -15.18
N GLY A 130 8.32 20.33 -15.22
CA GLY A 130 7.50 20.56 -14.03
C GLY A 130 7.47 19.44 -12.99
N GLU A 131 7.53 18.16 -13.40
CA GLU A 131 7.54 17.04 -12.46
C GLU A 131 8.90 16.90 -11.75
N ALA A 132 10.00 17.26 -12.42
CA ALA A 132 11.32 17.29 -11.83
C ALA A 132 11.42 18.36 -10.73
N ASP A 133 10.90 19.55 -10.99
CA ASP A 133 10.87 20.65 -10.02
C ASP A 133 10.01 20.30 -8.80
N GLU A 134 8.88 19.66 -9.01
CA GLU A 134 8.02 19.18 -7.91
C GLU A 134 8.68 18.07 -7.09
N LEU A 135 9.41 17.15 -7.73
CA LEU A 135 10.20 16.15 -7.00
C LEU A 135 11.30 16.81 -6.20
N GLN A 136 12.02 17.79 -6.78
CA GLN A 136 13.05 18.52 -6.05
C GLN A 136 12.46 19.24 -4.83
N ALA A 137 11.31 19.88 -4.97
CA ALA A 137 10.64 20.53 -3.83
C ALA A 137 10.26 19.53 -2.72
N ILE A 138 9.82 18.31 -3.08
CA ILE A 138 9.56 17.23 -2.11
C ILE A 138 10.86 16.76 -1.45
N MET A 139 11.96 16.66 -2.21
CA MET A 139 13.27 16.30 -1.68
C MET A 139 13.83 17.40 -0.78
N ASP A 140 13.59 18.66 -1.07
CA ASP A 140 14.03 19.79 -0.22
C ASP A 140 13.30 19.75 1.14
N ASP A 141 12.00 19.49 1.16
CA ASP A 141 11.25 19.28 2.40
C ASP A 141 11.78 18.07 3.20
N TYR A 142 12.14 17.00 2.51
CA TYR A 142 12.75 15.82 3.10
C TYR A 142 14.14 16.14 3.67
N ASN A 143 14.96 16.90 2.93
CA ASN A 143 16.27 17.34 3.36
C ASN A 143 16.19 18.19 4.64
N GLU A 144 15.24 19.12 4.71
CA GLU A 144 15.00 19.91 5.92
C GLU A 144 14.58 19.00 7.10
N MET A 145 13.67 18.05 6.86
CA MET A 145 13.16 17.14 7.88
C MET A 145 14.25 16.25 8.49
N PHE A 146 15.19 15.78 7.68
CA PHE A 146 16.17 14.77 8.09
C PHE A 146 17.62 15.26 8.15
N GLY A 147 17.90 16.49 7.75
CA GLY A 147 19.25 17.05 7.69
C GLY A 147 20.11 16.41 6.60
N THR A 148 19.51 16.15 5.45
CA THR A 148 20.17 15.56 4.26
C THR A 148 20.32 16.61 3.15
N SER A 149 20.90 16.23 1.99
CA SER A 149 21.13 17.15 0.86
C SER A 149 20.92 16.44 -0.48
N PHE A 150 19.79 15.73 -0.60
CA PHE A 150 19.47 15.03 -1.84
C PHE A 150 18.96 15.99 -2.92
N THR A 151 19.32 15.66 -4.17
CA THR A 151 18.83 16.34 -5.38
C THR A 151 18.33 15.30 -6.39
N THR A 152 17.62 15.76 -7.40
CA THR A 152 17.17 14.88 -8.49
C THR A 152 18.33 14.17 -9.20
N GLU A 153 19.53 14.74 -9.21
CA GLU A 153 20.74 14.13 -9.78
C GLU A 153 21.20 12.90 -8.98
N ASN A 154 20.99 12.88 -7.66
CA ASN A 154 21.34 11.76 -6.79
C ASN A 154 20.11 11.01 -6.26
N PHE A 155 19.03 10.95 -7.05
CA PHE A 155 17.76 10.30 -6.70
C PHE A 155 17.94 8.90 -6.10
N ARG A 156 18.92 8.15 -6.56
CA ARG A 156 19.19 6.80 -6.02
C ARG A 156 19.51 6.83 -4.52
N ALA A 157 20.32 7.79 -4.10
CA ALA A 157 20.69 7.96 -2.69
C ALA A 157 19.46 8.35 -1.83
N TYR A 158 18.61 9.24 -2.36
CA TYR A 158 17.34 9.59 -1.75
C TYR A 158 16.42 8.35 -1.57
N TYR A 159 16.26 7.57 -2.63
CA TYR A 159 15.47 6.32 -2.59
C TYR A 159 16.01 5.34 -1.54
N ASP A 160 17.32 5.15 -1.49
CA ASP A 160 17.97 4.23 -0.56
C ASP A 160 17.82 4.72 0.90
N ASP A 161 17.87 6.04 1.15
CA ASP A 161 17.64 6.63 2.48
C ASP A 161 16.18 6.44 2.94
N ILE A 162 15.19 6.71 2.07
CA ILE A 162 13.78 6.41 2.35
C ILE A 162 13.60 4.93 2.70
N ASN A 163 14.19 4.03 1.90
CA ASN A 163 14.12 2.59 2.12
C ASN A 163 14.67 2.18 3.50
N LEU A 164 15.77 2.78 3.93
CA LEU A 164 16.36 2.54 5.24
C LEU A 164 15.47 3.05 6.37
N ARG A 165 14.90 4.26 6.26
CA ARG A 165 14.02 4.87 7.25
C ARG A 165 12.70 4.13 7.39
N MET A 166 12.11 3.68 6.27
CA MET A 166 10.90 2.85 6.25
C MET A 166 11.14 1.47 6.87
N LYS A 167 12.36 0.94 6.82
CA LYS A 167 12.71 -0.32 7.48
C LYS A 167 13.08 -0.16 8.96
N LYS A 168 13.26 1.07 9.43
CA LYS A 168 13.70 1.39 10.81
C LYS A 168 14.90 0.52 11.24
N LYS A 169 15.83 0.30 10.31
CA LYS A 169 16.95 -0.62 10.53
C LYS A 169 18.05 -0.04 11.42
N ARG A 170 18.11 1.27 11.57
CA ARG A 170 19.15 1.96 12.33
C ARG A 170 18.52 2.72 13.49
N VAL A 171 19.03 2.49 14.68
CA VAL A 171 18.54 3.13 15.92
C VAL A 171 18.81 4.63 15.92
N ASP A 172 19.88 5.05 15.27
CA ASP A 172 20.32 6.46 15.16
C ASP A 172 19.56 7.27 14.08
N MET A 173 18.77 6.61 13.23
CA MET A 173 18.01 7.29 12.17
C MET A 173 16.57 7.54 12.60
N ARG A 174 16.12 8.80 12.47
CA ARG A 174 14.70 9.12 12.60
C ARG A 174 13.91 8.39 11.49
N PRO A 175 12.86 7.61 11.81
CA PRO A 175 12.09 6.88 10.82
C PRO A 175 11.25 7.82 9.94
N LEU A 176 10.86 7.36 8.76
CA LEU A 176 9.78 7.92 7.97
C LEU A 176 8.49 7.20 8.37
N ASP A 177 7.41 7.93 8.57
CA ASP A 177 6.16 7.36 9.09
C ASP A 177 5.19 6.97 7.96
N LEU A 178 5.05 7.83 6.94
CA LEU A 178 4.21 7.62 5.77
C LEU A 178 4.99 7.92 4.50
N CYS A 179 4.97 7.01 3.53
CA CYS A 179 5.55 7.24 2.20
C CYS A 179 4.47 7.18 1.12
N LEU A 180 4.34 8.25 0.34
CA LEU A 180 3.47 8.31 -0.84
C LEU A 180 4.20 7.69 -2.03
N VAL A 181 3.52 6.80 -2.76
CA VAL A 181 4.12 6.05 -3.89
C VAL A 181 3.14 5.93 -5.06
N VAL A 182 3.66 5.85 -6.27
CA VAL A 182 2.85 5.54 -7.46
C VAL A 182 2.92 4.05 -7.80
N GLY A 183 4.11 3.52 -8.03
CA GLY A 183 4.36 2.10 -8.32
C GLY A 183 5.50 1.53 -7.48
N MET A 184 6.47 2.37 -7.15
CA MET A 184 7.63 1.99 -6.33
C MET A 184 7.18 1.49 -4.95
N PHE A 185 7.94 0.58 -4.38
CA PHE A 185 7.66 -0.10 -3.11
C PHE A 185 6.43 -1.04 -3.11
N LEU A 186 5.55 -1.00 -4.09
CA LEU A 186 4.45 -1.97 -4.19
C LEU A 186 4.96 -3.34 -4.65
N THR A 187 6.07 -3.35 -5.39
CA THR A 187 6.81 -4.56 -5.74
C THR A 187 8.25 -4.46 -5.21
N GLY A 188 8.83 -5.59 -4.79
CA GLY A 188 10.24 -5.66 -4.37
C GLY A 188 10.59 -5.04 -3.02
N PHE A 189 9.73 -4.23 -2.39
CA PHE A 189 9.98 -3.67 -1.06
C PHE A 189 9.70 -4.71 0.04
N ASP A 190 10.65 -4.91 0.94
CA ASP A 190 10.50 -5.82 2.06
C ASP A 190 10.82 -5.12 3.38
N SER A 191 9.80 -4.90 4.20
CA SER A 191 9.91 -4.33 5.54
C SER A 191 8.95 -5.02 6.50
N LYS A 192 9.48 -5.56 7.60
CA LYS A 192 8.66 -6.08 8.69
C LYS A 192 7.89 -4.96 9.42
N LYS A 193 8.40 -3.72 9.37
CA LYS A 193 7.79 -2.55 10.00
C LYS A 193 6.61 -1.99 9.22
N LEU A 194 6.50 -2.26 7.93
CA LEU A 194 5.35 -1.85 7.13
C LEU A 194 4.12 -2.66 7.54
N ASN A 195 3.13 -2.00 8.13
CA ASN A 195 1.88 -2.61 8.58
C ASN A 195 0.67 -2.15 7.77
N THR A 196 0.66 -0.90 7.31
CA THR A 196 -0.53 -0.30 6.72
C THR A 196 -0.28 0.13 5.28
N LEU A 197 -1.19 -0.22 4.39
CA LEU A 197 -1.23 0.26 3.02
C LEU A 197 -2.56 0.99 2.78
N TYR A 198 -2.47 2.28 2.50
CA TYR A 198 -3.57 3.08 1.99
C TYR A 198 -3.57 3.04 0.47
N VAL A 199 -4.72 2.86 -0.16
CA VAL A 199 -4.85 2.65 -1.61
C VAL A 199 -5.88 3.60 -2.22
N ASP A 200 -5.41 4.58 -3.01
CA ASP A 200 -6.23 5.39 -3.92
C ASP A 200 -5.79 5.15 -5.36
N LYS A 201 -5.71 3.89 -5.72
CA LYS A 201 -5.29 3.39 -7.04
C LYS A 201 -6.18 2.23 -7.46
N ASN A 202 -6.51 2.13 -8.73
CA ASN A 202 -7.14 0.93 -9.27
C ASN A 202 -6.09 -0.17 -9.37
N MET A 203 -6.39 -1.32 -8.79
CA MET A 203 -5.49 -2.47 -8.76
C MET A 203 -6.29 -3.75 -8.99
N GLU A 204 -5.70 -4.69 -9.71
CA GLU A 204 -6.34 -5.94 -10.08
C GLU A 204 -5.38 -7.12 -9.90
N TYR A 205 -5.96 -8.33 -9.77
CA TYR A 205 -5.27 -9.61 -9.82
C TYR A 205 -3.95 -9.67 -9.02
N HIS A 206 -2.88 -10.00 -9.72
CA HIS A 206 -1.57 -10.23 -9.14
C HIS A 206 -0.96 -8.95 -8.52
N GLY A 207 -1.09 -7.80 -9.20
CA GLY A 207 -0.58 -6.52 -8.70
C GLY A 207 -1.21 -6.11 -7.38
N LEU A 208 -2.51 -6.37 -7.20
CA LEU A 208 -3.24 -6.12 -5.95
C LEU A 208 -2.67 -6.95 -4.80
N LEU A 209 -2.54 -8.28 -4.97
CA LEU A 209 -2.01 -9.15 -3.92
C LEU A 209 -0.53 -8.90 -3.63
N GLN A 210 0.27 -8.55 -4.64
CA GLN A 210 1.67 -8.17 -4.43
C GLN A 210 1.79 -6.91 -3.55
N ALA A 211 0.96 -5.90 -3.81
CA ALA A 211 0.95 -4.69 -3.00
C ALA A 211 0.50 -4.99 -1.55
N PHE A 212 -0.57 -5.76 -1.37
CA PHE A 212 -1.06 -6.17 -0.05
C PHE A 212 0.02 -6.95 0.73
N SER A 213 0.72 -7.85 0.05
CA SER A 213 1.78 -8.68 0.63
C SER A 213 3.03 -7.89 1.10
N ARG A 214 3.08 -6.58 0.86
CA ARG A 214 4.08 -5.72 1.51
C ARG A 214 3.82 -5.54 2.99
N THR A 215 2.57 -5.64 3.44
CA THR A 215 2.15 -5.37 4.83
C THR A 215 2.13 -6.60 5.73
N ASN A 216 2.17 -7.81 5.18
CA ASN A 216 1.85 -9.05 5.91
C ASN A 216 3.07 -9.80 6.50
N ARG A 217 4.23 -9.16 6.59
CA ARG A 217 5.42 -9.77 7.20
C ARG A 217 5.27 -9.91 8.70
N VAL A 218 5.55 -11.09 9.23
CA VAL A 218 5.55 -11.37 10.67
C VAL A 218 6.66 -10.58 11.37
N LEU A 219 6.36 -9.93 12.49
CA LEU A 219 7.34 -9.20 13.29
C LEU A 219 7.23 -9.50 14.78
N ASN A 220 6.07 -9.24 15.38
CA ASN A 220 5.79 -9.40 16.80
C ASN A 220 4.30 -9.64 17.03
N GLU A 221 3.89 -9.91 18.26
CA GLU A 221 2.49 -10.19 18.64
C GLU A 221 1.53 -9.03 18.40
N LYS A 222 2.01 -7.78 18.36
CA LYS A 222 1.18 -6.61 18.08
C LYS A 222 0.75 -6.57 16.62
N LYS A 223 1.61 -7.01 15.71
CA LYS A 223 1.32 -7.07 14.27
C LYS A 223 0.60 -8.36 13.93
N ARG A 224 -0.72 -8.36 14.03
CA ARG A 224 -1.56 -9.56 13.81
C ARG A 224 -2.03 -9.74 12.37
N PHE A 225 -1.99 -8.71 11.55
CA PHE A 225 -2.42 -8.70 10.16
C PHE A 225 -1.76 -7.53 9.41
N GLY A 226 -1.71 -7.62 8.08
CA GLY A 226 -1.46 -6.47 7.22
C GLY A 226 -2.74 -5.66 7.05
N LYS A 227 -2.72 -4.37 7.39
CA LYS A 227 -3.87 -3.49 7.27
C LYS A 227 -3.91 -2.83 5.91
N ILE A 228 -5.03 -2.94 5.21
CA ILE A 228 -5.27 -2.31 3.91
C ILE A 228 -6.49 -1.41 4.03
N VAL A 229 -6.37 -0.17 3.57
CA VAL A 229 -7.50 0.77 3.51
C VAL A 229 -7.68 1.23 2.07
N CYS A 230 -8.78 0.83 1.45
CA CYS A 230 -9.10 1.14 0.08
C CYS A 230 -10.01 2.39 0.00
N PHE A 231 -9.59 3.39 -0.74
CA PHE A 231 -10.37 4.60 -1.04
C PHE A 231 -11.07 4.53 -2.40
N ARG A 232 -10.97 3.37 -3.06
CA ARG A 232 -11.70 3.04 -4.29
C ARG A 232 -12.51 1.78 -4.08
N ASP A 233 -13.51 1.57 -4.90
CA ASP A 233 -14.29 0.34 -4.88
C ASP A 233 -13.44 -0.81 -5.48
N LEU A 234 -12.67 -1.45 -4.62
CA LEU A 234 -11.81 -2.58 -4.96
C LEU A 234 -12.35 -3.92 -4.42
N LYS A 235 -13.54 -3.95 -3.82
CA LYS A 235 -14.04 -5.16 -3.17
C LYS A 235 -14.11 -6.34 -4.14
N SER A 236 -14.70 -6.16 -5.30
CA SER A 236 -14.81 -7.21 -6.32
C SER A 236 -13.43 -7.68 -6.83
N ASN A 237 -12.47 -6.75 -6.96
CA ASN A 237 -11.11 -7.05 -7.40
C ASN A 237 -10.35 -7.84 -6.33
N VAL A 238 -10.51 -7.48 -5.05
CA VAL A 238 -9.96 -8.22 -3.91
C VAL A 238 -10.50 -9.65 -3.87
N ASP A 239 -11.82 -9.80 -3.93
CA ASP A 239 -12.47 -11.11 -3.89
C ASP A 239 -12.02 -12.00 -5.05
N THR A 240 -11.90 -11.43 -6.26
CA THR A 240 -11.42 -12.13 -7.45
C THR A 240 -9.96 -12.54 -7.31
N ALA A 241 -9.09 -11.63 -6.84
CA ALA A 241 -7.68 -11.91 -6.65
C ALA A 241 -7.48 -13.03 -5.60
N ILE A 242 -8.23 -12.99 -4.50
CA ILE A 242 -8.15 -14.03 -3.47
C ILE A 242 -8.55 -15.38 -4.04
N LYS A 243 -9.68 -15.48 -4.73
CA LYS A 243 -10.13 -16.74 -5.37
C LYS A 243 -9.09 -17.32 -6.32
N LEU A 244 -8.47 -16.46 -7.14
CA LEU A 244 -7.47 -16.90 -8.13
C LEU A 244 -6.18 -17.41 -7.49
N PHE A 245 -5.71 -16.77 -6.42
CA PHE A 245 -4.37 -17.03 -5.86
C PHE A 245 -4.36 -17.85 -4.58
N SER A 246 -5.54 -18.10 -3.97
CA SER A 246 -5.64 -18.97 -2.80
C SER A 246 -6.12 -20.38 -3.12
N ASN A 247 -6.75 -20.56 -4.28
CA ASN A 247 -7.48 -21.79 -4.63
C ASN A 247 -8.45 -22.20 -3.50
N SER A 248 -8.95 -21.20 -2.73
CA SER A 248 -9.88 -21.37 -1.63
C SER A 248 -11.24 -20.77 -1.99
N ASN A 249 -12.29 -21.46 -1.66
CA ASN A 249 -13.66 -20.94 -1.76
C ASN A 249 -14.02 -20.06 -0.54
N ASN A 250 -13.17 -20.00 0.47
CA ASN A 250 -13.38 -19.19 1.67
C ASN A 250 -12.36 -18.03 1.73
N PRO A 251 -12.74 -16.79 1.31
CA PRO A 251 -11.89 -15.62 1.38
C PRO A 251 -11.44 -15.24 2.81
N GLU A 252 -12.19 -15.62 3.84
CA GLU A 252 -11.95 -15.26 5.23
C GLU A 252 -10.67 -15.89 5.80
N GLU A 253 -10.18 -16.96 5.19
CA GLU A 253 -8.89 -17.56 5.56
C GLU A 253 -7.71 -16.60 5.30
N ILE A 254 -7.88 -15.64 4.38
CA ILE A 254 -6.85 -14.70 3.94
C ILE A 254 -7.17 -13.26 4.35
N VAL A 255 -8.44 -12.86 4.16
CA VAL A 255 -8.95 -11.53 4.51
C VAL A 255 -9.90 -11.64 5.67
N ARG A 256 -9.52 -11.05 6.79
CA ARG A 256 -10.38 -10.95 7.96
C ARG A 256 -11.45 -9.89 7.73
N PRO A 257 -12.71 -10.16 8.07
CA PRO A 257 -13.75 -9.16 7.99
C PRO A 257 -13.46 -7.99 8.94
N PRO A 258 -13.89 -6.77 8.61
CA PRO A 258 -13.78 -5.61 9.49
C PRO A 258 -14.44 -5.87 10.86
N PHE A 259 -13.88 -5.26 11.91
CA PHE A 259 -14.36 -5.46 13.28
C PHE A 259 -15.86 -5.18 13.45
N GLU A 260 -16.40 -4.18 12.77
CA GLU A 260 -17.82 -3.84 12.87
C GLU A 260 -18.73 -4.92 12.25
N GLU A 261 -18.29 -5.59 11.17
CA GLU A 261 -18.99 -6.74 10.59
C GLU A 261 -19.02 -7.90 11.59
N VAL A 262 -17.88 -8.29 12.14
CA VAL A 262 -17.77 -9.36 13.16
C VAL A 262 -18.61 -9.03 14.40
N LYS A 263 -18.60 -7.79 14.84
CA LYS A 263 -19.39 -7.32 15.98
C LYS A 263 -20.88 -7.40 15.71
N GLN A 264 -21.31 -7.07 14.48
CA GLN A 264 -22.70 -7.16 14.08
C GLN A 264 -23.18 -8.63 14.05
N GLU A 265 -22.42 -9.52 13.42
CA GLU A 265 -22.69 -10.95 13.38
C GLU A 265 -22.80 -11.54 14.80
N TYR A 266 -21.83 -11.17 15.67
CA TYR A 266 -21.87 -11.61 17.07
C TYR A 266 -23.13 -11.15 17.79
N LYS A 267 -23.57 -9.90 17.61
CA LYS A 267 -24.80 -9.38 18.19
C LYS A 267 -26.03 -10.15 17.68
N GLU A 268 -26.10 -10.46 16.40
CA GLU A 268 -27.17 -11.21 15.79
C GLU A 268 -27.23 -12.65 16.33
N LEU A 269 -26.09 -13.33 16.41
CA LEU A 269 -25.95 -14.66 16.99
C LEU A 269 -26.37 -14.67 18.47
N ALA A 270 -25.91 -13.72 19.27
CA ALA A 270 -26.26 -13.59 20.68
C ALA A 270 -27.77 -13.33 20.86
N THR A 271 -28.36 -12.47 20.03
CA THR A 271 -29.79 -12.17 20.05
C THR A 271 -30.63 -13.40 19.71
N ASN A 272 -30.21 -14.17 18.70
CA ASN A 272 -30.89 -15.39 18.28
C ASN A 272 -30.76 -16.52 19.32
N PHE A 273 -29.65 -16.57 20.04
CA PHE A 273 -29.44 -17.52 21.13
C PHE A 273 -30.35 -17.21 22.34
N LEU A 274 -30.50 -15.93 22.68
CA LEU A 274 -31.34 -15.50 23.81
C LEU A 274 -32.85 -15.59 23.54
N LYS A 275 -33.26 -15.75 22.27
CA LYS A 275 -34.69 -15.94 21.87
C LYS A 275 -35.11 -17.40 21.83
N LYS A 276 -34.21 -18.35 21.99
CA LYS A 276 -34.48 -19.79 22.14
C LYS A 276 -34.57 -20.20 23.60
#